data_00e797cab960a968858d76340545c4ca
#
_entry.id   00e797cab960a968858d76340545c4ca
#
_cell.length_a   1.000
_cell.length_b   1.000
_cell.length_c   1.000
_cell.angle_alpha   90.00
_cell.angle_beta   90.00
_cell.angle_gamma   90.00
#
_symmetry.space_group_name_H-M   'P 1'
#
loop_
_entity.id
_entity.type
_entity.pdbx_description
1 polymer ?
#
loop_
_entity_poly.entity_id
_entity_poly.type
_entity_poly.pdbx_seq_one_letter_code
_entity_poly.pdbx_strand_id
1 'polypeptide(L)'
;MAAIRPAGKPEGTWALPKGLIGPGERAELTALREVKEETGVEATPVEKLGDVRYVYTWAGERVFKVVSFFLFRYRAGRLGDIPAEHAHEVAETRWLPLEEAPGLLAYKGEREMAAKALERLSR
;
A
#
# COMPACT_ATOMS: atom_id res chain seq x y z
N MET A 1 -3.68 0.71 -10.19
CA MET A 1 -3.10 0.45 -8.85
C MET A 1 -3.70 1.40 -7.83
N ALA A 2 -4.19 0.89 -6.75
CA ALA A 2 -4.76 1.71 -5.68
C ALA A 2 -3.64 2.38 -4.89
N ALA A 3 -3.73 3.69 -4.72
CA ALA A 3 -2.76 4.48 -3.98
C ALA A 3 -3.45 5.41 -3.01
N ILE A 4 -2.71 5.81 -1.98
CA ILE A 4 -3.19 6.73 -0.96
C ILE A 4 -2.23 7.91 -0.80
N ARG A 5 -2.77 9.04 -0.34
CA ARG A 5 -1.96 10.09 0.26
C ARG A 5 -2.18 10.00 1.77
N PRO A 6 -1.16 9.59 2.53
CA PRO A 6 -1.31 9.51 3.98
C PRO A 6 -1.61 10.87 4.59
N ALA A 7 -2.36 10.87 5.70
CA ALA A 7 -2.66 12.10 6.41
C ALA A 7 -1.36 12.82 6.82
N GLY A 8 -1.34 14.13 6.68
CA GLY A 8 -0.18 14.95 7.01
C GLY A 8 0.87 15.07 5.91
N LYS A 9 0.73 14.34 4.81
CA LYS A 9 1.65 14.44 3.67
C LYS A 9 1.15 15.46 2.65
N PRO A 10 2.09 16.15 1.95
CA PRO A 10 1.72 17.14 0.93
C PRO A 10 0.93 16.52 -0.22
N GLU A 11 0.16 17.36 -0.89
CA GLU A 11 -0.54 16.97 -2.12
C GLU A 11 0.46 16.40 -3.13
N GLY A 12 0.06 15.34 -3.82
CA GLY A 12 0.93 14.65 -4.78
C GLY A 12 1.82 13.57 -4.18
N THR A 13 1.80 13.37 -2.87
CA THR A 13 2.55 12.29 -2.21
C THR A 13 1.74 11.00 -2.27
N TRP A 14 2.06 10.13 -3.21
CA TRP A 14 1.35 8.85 -3.37
C TRP A 14 2.13 7.73 -2.72
N ALA A 15 1.42 6.86 -2.02
CA ALA A 15 1.98 5.69 -1.34
C ALA A 15 1.09 4.48 -1.56
N LEU A 16 1.65 3.29 -1.41
CA LEU A 16 0.88 2.06 -1.41
C LEU A 16 0.26 1.84 -0.03
N PRO A 17 -0.98 1.31 0.03
CA PRO A 17 -1.59 0.92 1.30
C PRO A 17 -0.72 -0.15 1.98
N LYS A 18 -0.49 0.00 3.28
CA LYS A 18 0.36 -0.91 4.04
C LYS A 18 0.16 -0.74 5.54
N GLY A 19 0.59 -1.72 6.30
CA GLY A 19 0.58 -1.65 7.75
C GLY A 19 1.36 -2.79 8.36
N LEU A 20 1.43 -2.81 9.69
CA LEU A 20 2.17 -3.81 10.45
C LEU A 20 1.35 -5.09 10.59
N ILE A 21 2.07 -6.22 10.57
CA ILE A 21 1.46 -7.52 10.82
C ILE A 21 0.90 -7.55 12.24
N GLY A 22 -0.38 -7.86 12.36
CA GLY A 22 -1.04 -8.01 13.65
C GLY A 22 -0.69 -9.35 14.31
N PRO A 23 -0.96 -9.48 15.62
CA PRO A 23 -0.69 -10.75 16.34
C PRO A 23 -1.38 -11.93 15.66
N GLY A 24 -0.60 -12.98 15.36
CA GLY A 24 -1.11 -14.19 14.73
C GLY A 24 -1.52 -14.03 13.26
N GLU A 25 -1.29 -12.87 12.67
CA GLU A 25 -1.69 -12.57 11.31
C GLU A 25 -0.56 -12.91 10.32
N ARG A 26 -0.90 -13.53 9.19
CA ARG A 26 0.07 -13.77 8.11
C ARG A 26 0.21 -12.50 7.27
N ALA A 27 1.39 -12.30 6.68
CA ALA A 27 1.69 -11.11 5.86
C ALA A 27 0.65 -10.87 4.76
N GLU A 28 0.18 -11.92 4.09
CA GLU A 28 -0.84 -11.83 3.05
C GLU A 28 -2.16 -11.28 3.57
N LEU A 29 -2.59 -11.76 4.76
CA LEU A 29 -3.82 -11.29 5.39
C LEU A 29 -3.68 -9.86 5.90
N THR A 30 -2.50 -9.49 6.39
CA THR A 30 -2.18 -8.11 6.76
C THR A 30 -2.36 -7.19 5.56
N ALA A 31 -1.79 -7.57 4.41
CA ALA A 31 -1.87 -6.76 3.21
C ALA A 31 -3.30 -6.58 2.75
N LEU A 32 -4.11 -7.64 2.76
CA LEU A 32 -5.53 -7.59 2.41
C LEU A 32 -6.31 -6.66 3.34
N ARG A 33 -6.05 -6.79 4.64
CA ARG A 33 -6.71 -5.97 5.67
C ARG A 33 -6.36 -4.49 5.49
N GLU A 34 -5.09 -4.17 5.29
CA GLU A 34 -4.63 -2.79 5.14
C GLU A 34 -5.17 -2.14 3.86
N VAL A 35 -5.25 -2.89 2.77
CA VAL A 35 -5.86 -2.37 1.54
C VAL A 35 -7.30 -1.95 1.81
N LYS A 36 -8.07 -2.78 2.50
CA LYS A 36 -9.46 -2.46 2.83
C LYS A 36 -9.57 -1.27 3.80
N GLU A 37 -8.75 -1.26 4.84
CA GLU A 37 -8.76 -0.19 5.84
C GLU A 37 -8.36 1.17 5.27
N GLU A 38 -7.40 1.19 4.34
CA GLU A 38 -6.86 2.43 3.80
C GLU A 38 -7.49 2.87 2.48
N THR A 39 -8.18 1.98 1.77
CA THR A 39 -8.77 2.31 0.47
C THR A 39 -10.24 1.97 0.31
N GLY A 40 -10.78 1.07 1.12
CA GLY A 40 -12.13 0.55 0.97
C GLY A 40 -12.25 -0.59 -0.05
N VAL A 41 -11.16 -0.96 -0.70
CA VAL A 41 -11.16 -1.99 -1.75
C VAL A 41 -10.97 -3.39 -1.14
N GLU A 42 -11.74 -4.35 -1.62
CA GLU A 42 -11.59 -5.77 -1.32
C GLU A 42 -10.91 -6.44 -2.50
N ALA A 43 -9.85 -7.20 -2.22
CA ALA A 43 -9.01 -7.80 -3.25
C ALA A 43 -8.77 -9.28 -3.01
N THR A 44 -8.33 -9.97 -4.05
CA THR A 44 -7.92 -11.37 -3.99
C THR A 44 -6.42 -11.45 -4.25
N PRO A 45 -5.64 -12.11 -3.38
CA PRO A 45 -4.20 -12.20 -3.58
C PRO A 45 -3.85 -13.07 -4.78
N VAL A 46 -2.84 -12.65 -5.54
CA VAL A 46 -2.32 -13.38 -6.71
C VAL A 46 -0.94 -13.94 -6.41
N GLU A 47 0.02 -13.07 -6.05
CA GLU A 47 1.37 -13.49 -5.71
C GLU A 47 2.09 -12.43 -4.89
N LYS A 48 3.13 -12.83 -4.18
CA LYS A 48 3.98 -11.90 -3.45
C LYS A 48 4.94 -11.21 -4.42
N LEU A 49 5.06 -9.89 -4.27
CA LEU A 49 5.99 -9.08 -5.07
C LEU A 49 7.35 -8.95 -4.39
N GLY A 50 7.37 -8.76 -3.09
CA GLY A 50 8.61 -8.59 -2.33
C GLY A 50 8.40 -7.87 -1.02
N ASP A 51 9.51 -7.60 -0.34
CA ASP A 51 9.53 -6.89 0.93
C ASP A 51 10.20 -5.54 0.76
N VAL A 52 9.70 -4.54 1.48
CA VAL A 52 10.29 -3.21 1.53
C VAL A 52 10.66 -2.89 2.97
N ARG A 53 11.87 -2.40 3.17
CA ARG A 53 12.35 -1.98 4.48
C ARG A 53 12.19 -0.47 4.61
N TYR A 54 11.55 -0.06 5.70
CA TYR A 54 11.42 1.34 6.07
C TYR A 54 12.26 1.62 7.31
N VAL A 55 12.99 2.72 7.28
CA VAL A 55 13.82 3.15 8.43
C VAL A 55 13.40 4.58 8.75
N TYR A 56 13.05 4.82 10.00
CA TYR A 56 12.67 6.17 10.44
C TYR A 56 13.09 6.38 11.90
N THR A 57 13.07 7.64 12.34
CA THR A 57 13.40 8.01 13.72
C THR A 57 12.11 8.29 14.47
N TRP A 58 11.95 7.65 15.62
CA TRP A 58 10.82 7.87 16.51
C TRP A 58 11.36 8.00 17.94
N ALA A 59 10.96 9.08 18.63
CA ALA A 59 11.40 9.35 20.02
C ALA A 59 12.90 9.24 20.21
N GLY A 60 13.70 9.70 19.24
CA GLY A 60 15.17 9.66 19.29
C GLY A 60 15.80 8.33 18.93
N GLU A 61 15.00 7.31 18.63
CA GLU A 61 15.51 5.98 18.27
C GLU A 61 15.26 5.66 16.81
N ARG A 62 16.15 4.86 16.23
CA ARG A 62 15.98 4.32 14.88
C ARG A 62 15.02 3.15 14.93
N VAL A 63 13.99 3.21 14.10
CA VAL A 63 12.98 2.16 13.98
C VAL A 63 13.09 1.54 12.60
N PHE A 64 13.06 0.20 12.56
CA PHE A 64 13.05 -0.58 11.33
C PHE A 64 11.71 -1.26 11.18
N LYS A 65 11.18 -1.25 9.96
CA LYS A 65 9.92 -1.89 9.64
C LYS A 65 10.04 -2.57 8.28
N VAL A 66 9.63 -3.83 8.20
CA VAL A 66 9.59 -4.58 6.94
C VAL A 66 8.13 -4.82 6.59
N VAL A 67 7.76 -4.48 5.36
CA VAL A 67 6.40 -4.67 4.84
C VAL A 67 6.47 -5.58 3.63
N SER A 68 5.65 -6.63 3.61
CA SER A 68 5.50 -7.50 2.46
C SER A 68 4.41 -6.97 1.54
N PHE A 69 4.72 -6.84 0.27
CA PHE A 69 3.78 -6.40 -0.75
C PHE A 69 3.38 -7.55 -1.67
N PHE A 70 2.12 -7.53 -2.06
CA PHE A 70 1.51 -8.57 -2.89
C PHE A 70 0.83 -7.95 -4.10
N LEU A 71 0.78 -8.70 -5.19
CA LEU A 71 -0.07 -8.38 -6.32
C LEU A 71 -1.46 -8.89 -6.01
N PHE A 72 -2.45 -8.00 -6.10
CA PHE A 72 -3.85 -8.32 -5.86
C PHE A 72 -4.69 -8.11 -7.10
N ARG A 73 -5.75 -8.89 -7.20
CA ARG A 73 -6.81 -8.66 -8.19
C ARG A 73 -7.98 -7.96 -7.48
N TYR A 74 -8.49 -6.88 -8.07
CA TYR A 74 -9.69 -6.21 -7.57
C TYR A 74 -10.86 -7.22 -7.56
N ARG A 75 -11.60 -7.24 -6.45
CA ARG A 75 -12.76 -8.09 -6.30
C ARG A 75 -14.04 -7.28 -6.09
N ALA A 76 -14.03 -6.36 -5.15
CA ALA A 76 -15.21 -5.59 -4.76
C ALA A 76 -14.80 -4.33 -4.00
N GLY A 77 -15.77 -3.51 -3.67
CA GLY A 77 -15.56 -2.30 -2.89
C GLY A 77 -15.31 -1.09 -3.77
N ARG A 78 -15.48 0.08 -3.19
CA ARG A 78 -15.29 1.36 -3.87
C ARG A 78 -14.10 2.08 -3.28
N LEU A 79 -13.17 2.50 -4.12
CA LEU A 79 -12.01 3.28 -3.68
C LEU A 79 -12.48 4.57 -3.00
N GLY A 80 -11.99 4.79 -1.79
CA GLY A 80 -12.38 5.94 -0.98
C GLY A 80 -13.42 5.61 0.08
N ASP A 81 -14.05 4.45 0.01
CA ASP A 81 -15.06 4.00 0.98
C ASP A 81 -14.37 3.38 2.20
N ILE A 82 -13.62 4.23 2.89
CA ILE A 82 -12.76 3.82 4.00
C ILE A 82 -13.60 3.66 5.28
N PRO A 83 -13.40 2.56 6.06
CA PRO A 83 -14.06 2.43 7.34
C PRO A 83 -13.81 3.65 8.23
N ALA A 84 -14.85 4.11 8.93
CA ALA A 84 -14.81 5.36 9.70
C ALA A 84 -13.66 5.43 10.70
N GLU A 85 -13.31 4.30 11.33
CA GLU A 85 -12.22 4.24 12.31
C GLU A 85 -10.83 4.45 11.71
N HIS A 86 -10.70 4.33 10.39
CA HIS A 86 -9.42 4.51 9.67
C HIS A 86 -9.39 5.76 8.79
N ALA A 87 -10.51 6.47 8.67
CA ALA A 87 -10.63 7.61 7.76
C ALA A 87 -9.61 8.72 8.05
N HIS A 88 -9.21 8.89 9.30
CA HIS A 88 -8.26 9.94 9.71
C HIS A 88 -6.82 9.66 9.26
N GLU A 89 -6.52 8.42 8.87
CA GLU A 89 -5.17 8.01 8.47
C GLU A 89 -4.86 8.33 7.01
N VAL A 90 -5.90 8.56 6.21
CA VAL A 90 -5.78 8.72 4.75
C VAL A 90 -6.44 10.03 4.33
N ALA A 91 -5.67 10.90 3.70
CA ALA A 91 -6.18 12.18 3.21
C ALA A 91 -6.85 12.06 1.84
N GLU A 92 -6.37 11.14 1.02
CA GLU A 92 -6.84 11.00 -0.37
C GLU A 92 -6.59 9.59 -0.88
N THR A 93 -7.47 9.09 -1.77
CA THR A 93 -7.28 7.82 -2.46
C THR A 93 -7.36 8.05 -3.97
N ARG A 94 -6.62 7.24 -4.74
CA ARG A 94 -6.62 7.37 -6.19
C ARG A 94 -6.22 6.06 -6.87
N TRP A 95 -6.86 5.78 -8.02
CA TRP A 95 -6.38 4.76 -8.93
C TRP A 95 -5.29 5.37 -9.79
N LEU A 96 -4.07 4.84 -9.69
CA LEU A 96 -2.97 5.24 -10.57
C LEU A 96 -2.90 4.27 -11.75
N PRO A 97 -2.73 4.77 -12.98
CA PRO A 97 -2.45 3.89 -14.11
C PRO A 97 -1.20 3.07 -13.79
N LEU A 98 -1.24 1.76 -14.02
CA LEU A 98 -0.14 0.89 -13.63
C LEU A 98 1.17 1.27 -14.28
N GLU A 99 1.15 1.65 -15.57
CA GLU A 99 2.35 2.06 -16.31
C GLU A 99 3.00 3.32 -15.73
N GLU A 100 2.21 4.17 -15.09
CA GLU A 100 2.71 5.42 -14.52
C GLU A 100 3.07 5.31 -13.05
N ALA A 101 2.53 4.31 -12.34
CA ALA A 101 2.71 4.15 -10.90
C ALA A 101 4.18 4.15 -10.45
N PRO A 102 5.12 3.46 -11.15
CA PRO A 102 6.52 3.50 -10.74
C PRO A 102 7.12 4.91 -10.73
N GLY A 103 6.60 5.82 -11.53
CA GLY A 103 7.06 7.22 -11.56
C GLY A 103 6.31 8.14 -10.62
N LEU A 104 5.15 7.72 -10.11
CA LEU A 104 4.29 8.57 -9.29
C LEU A 104 4.41 8.31 -7.79
N LEU A 105 4.79 7.10 -7.39
CA LEU A 105 4.93 6.75 -5.99
C LEU A 105 6.11 7.47 -5.35
N ALA A 106 5.93 7.93 -4.12
CA ALA A 106 6.92 8.75 -3.43
C ALA A 106 8.13 7.97 -2.90
N TYR A 107 7.94 6.69 -2.57
CA TYR A 107 8.98 5.90 -1.91
C TYR A 107 9.64 4.92 -2.85
N LYS A 108 10.97 4.89 -2.81
CA LYS A 108 11.78 4.06 -3.72
C LYS A 108 11.39 2.58 -3.70
N GLY A 109 11.25 1.99 -2.52
CA GLY A 109 10.88 0.58 -2.40
C GLY A 109 9.51 0.29 -2.99
N GLU A 110 8.57 1.22 -2.84
CA GLU A 110 7.23 1.08 -3.39
C GLU A 110 7.24 1.24 -4.91
N ARG A 111 8.07 2.14 -5.44
CA ARG A 111 8.26 2.25 -6.89
C ARG A 111 8.78 0.94 -7.49
N GLU A 112 9.69 0.28 -6.80
CA GLU A 112 10.23 -1.02 -7.21
C GLU A 112 9.13 -2.10 -7.20
N MET A 113 8.25 -2.09 -6.20
CA MET A 113 7.12 -3.03 -6.15
C MET A 113 6.13 -2.79 -7.29
N ALA A 114 5.84 -1.53 -7.59
CA ALA A 114 4.97 -1.18 -8.72
C ALA A 114 5.58 -1.64 -10.05
N ALA A 115 6.89 -1.48 -10.22
CA ALA A 115 7.60 -1.94 -11.42
C ALA A 115 7.52 -3.46 -11.55
N LYS A 116 7.64 -4.20 -10.45
CA LYS A 116 7.49 -5.66 -10.46
C LYS A 116 6.08 -6.08 -10.85
N ALA A 117 5.06 -5.39 -10.33
CA ALA A 117 3.68 -5.66 -10.67
C ALA A 117 3.44 -5.44 -12.17
N LEU A 118 3.96 -4.35 -12.71
CA LEU A 118 3.85 -4.03 -14.12
C LEU A 118 4.50 -5.13 -14.97
N GLU A 119 5.70 -5.57 -14.61
CA GLU A 119 6.41 -6.66 -15.29
C GLU A 119 5.60 -7.95 -15.28
N ARG A 120 5.05 -8.32 -14.12
CA ARG A 120 4.25 -9.55 -13.97
C ARG A 120 3.01 -9.53 -14.86
N LEU A 121 2.34 -8.38 -14.95
CA LEU A 121 1.11 -8.23 -15.74
C LEU A 121 1.37 -8.06 -17.24
N SER A 122 2.62 -7.80 -17.62
CA SER A 122 3.03 -7.66 -19.02
C SER A 122 3.55 -8.95 -19.66
N ARG A 123 3.62 -10.01 -18.89
CA ARG A 123 4.09 -11.34 -19.38
C ARG A 123 3.01 -12.05 -20.17
#